data_f5b52714a8d68c62e930f59a8b0742e8
#
_entry.id   f5b52714a8d68c62e930f59a8b0742e8
#
_cell.length_a   1.000
_cell.length_b   1.000
_cell.length_c   1.000
_cell.angle_alpha   90.00
_cell.angle_beta   90.00
_cell.angle_gamma   90.00
#
_symmetry.space_group_name_H-M   'P 1'
#
loop_
_entity.id
_entity.type
_entity.pdbx_description
1 polymer ?
#
loop_
_entity_poly.entity_id
_entity_poly.type
_entity_poly.pdbx_seq_one_letter_code
_entity_poly.pdbx_strand_id
1 'polypeptide(L)'
;MKLFGLGIAIAIALFAVTEAASAPLVEPERRRPTETTSTTTSTTTTLPVPADAYCGGWWNLAREVGWSEENLPKLDYVIYRESRCLPEAFNAKDPNGGSAGLTQINYFWTSKTRYYPRGYLQTLDVLKNRNELFQPRTNLLAALTIFRYSEEVNGCGWKPWLVSCS
;
A
#
# COMPACT_ATOMS: atom_id res chain seq x y z
N MET A 1 -49.82 33.00 5.41
CA MET A 1 -50.84 32.65 4.38
C MET A 1 -50.21 31.81 3.28
N LYS A 2 -50.84 30.65 2.99
CA LYS A 2 -50.70 29.73 1.86
C LYS A 2 -49.50 28.76 1.87
N LEU A 3 -49.80 27.56 2.39
CA LEU A 3 -49.19 26.27 2.09
C LEU A 3 -49.39 25.93 0.61
N PHE A 4 -48.36 25.33 -0.01
CA PHE A 4 -48.54 24.43 -1.14
C PHE A 4 -47.72 23.17 -0.88
N GLY A 5 -48.44 22.10 -0.54
CA GLY A 5 -47.88 20.75 -0.56
C GLY A 5 -47.87 20.21 -1.99
N LEU A 6 -46.84 19.54 -2.36
CA LEU A 6 -46.79 18.72 -3.56
C LEU A 6 -46.39 17.28 -3.17
N GLY A 7 -47.39 16.41 -3.14
CA GLY A 7 -47.22 14.98 -2.93
C GLY A 7 -46.69 14.32 -4.20
N ILE A 8 -45.62 13.54 -4.04
CA ILE A 8 -45.12 12.65 -5.09
C ILE A 8 -45.60 11.24 -4.77
N ALA A 9 -46.52 10.74 -5.63
CA ALA A 9 -46.97 9.35 -5.60
C ALA A 9 -45.90 8.44 -6.21
N ILE A 10 -45.45 7.47 -5.41
CA ILE A 10 -44.53 6.42 -5.88
C ILE A 10 -45.39 5.26 -6.40
N ALA A 11 -45.37 5.01 -7.69
CA ALA A 11 -45.98 3.83 -8.31
C ALA A 11 -45.04 2.65 -8.18
N ILE A 12 -45.47 1.64 -7.43
CA ILE A 12 -44.75 0.34 -7.33
C ILE A 12 -45.27 -0.54 -8.46
N ALA A 13 -44.42 -0.84 -9.44
CA ALA A 13 -44.70 -1.82 -10.48
C ALA A 13 -44.31 -3.24 -9.97
N LEU A 14 -45.31 -4.09 -9.76
CA LEU A 14 -45.13 -5.51 -9.50
C LEU A 14 -44.86 -6.25 -10.83
N PHE A 15 -43.66 -6.74 -11.02
CA PHE A 15 -43.37 -7.67 -12.09
C PHE A 15 -43.63 -9.11 -11.61
N ALA A 16 -44.64 -9.74 -12.17
CA ALA A 16 -44.88 -11.19 -12.00
C ALA A 16 -43.86 -11.97 -12.84
N VAL A 17 -43.04 -12.79 -12.17
CA VAL A 17 -42.13 -13.74 -12.83
C VAL A 17 -42.89 -15.04 -13.06
N THR A 18 -43.16 -15.40 -14.32
CA THR A 18 -43.68 -16.71 -14.71
C THR A 18 -42.52 -17.70 -14.82
N GLU A 19 -42.52 -18.73 -13.95
CA GLU A 19 -41.62 -19.87 -14.07
C GLU A 19 -42.05 -20.74 -15.26
N ALA A 20 -41.18 -20.82 -16.25
CA ALA A 20 -41.29 -21.84 -17.30
C ALA A 20 -40.44 -23.07 -16.91
N ALA A 21 -41.08 -24.19 -16.63
CA ALA A 21 -40.43 -25.46 -16.39
C ALA A 21 -39.74 -25.95 -17.68
N SER A 22 -38.42 -25.98 -17.72
CA SER A 22 -37.66 -26.61 -18.81
C SER A 22 -37.21 -28.00 -18.38
N ALA A 23 -37.53 -28.98 -19.20
CA ALA A 23 -37.14 -30.39 -19.06
C ALA A 23 -35.59 -30.55 -19.20
N PRO A 24 -34.98 -31.58 -18.55
CA PRO A 24 -33.55 -31.80 -18.64
C PRO A 24 -33.16 -32.37 -20.00
N LEU A 25 -32.37 -31.65 -20.77
CA LEU A 25 -31.64 -32.15 -21.91
C LEU A 25 -30.45 -32.97 -21.42
N VAL A 26 -30.44 -34.26 -21.73
CA VAL A 26 -29.28 -35.15 -21.53
C VAL A 26 -28.19 -34.71 -22.54
N GLU A 27 -27.16 -34.06 -22.06
CA GLU A 27 -25.99 -33.68 -22.85
C GLU A 27 -25.01 -34.86 -22.93
N PRO A 28 -24.50 -35.23 -24.12
CA PRO A 28 -23.52 -36.31 -24.24
C PRO A 28 -22.19 -35.88 -23.60
N GLU A 29 -21.69 -36.75 -22.75
CA GLU A 29 -20.40 -36.64 -22.04
C GLU A 29 -19.23 -36.34 -23.01
N ARG A 30 -18.88 -35.07 -23.15
CA ARG A 30 -17.68 -34.62 -23.85
C ARG A 30 -16.48 -34.89 -22.95
N ARG A 31 -15.69 -35.93 -23.28
CA ARG A 31 -14.37 -36.17 -22.63
C ARG A 31 -13.56 -34.88 -22.60
N ARG A 32 -13.36 -34.38 -21.37
CA ARG A 32 -12.51 -33.25 -21.10
C ARG A 32 -11.04 -33.65 -21.40
N PRO A 33 -10.31 -32.91 -22.22
CA PRO A 33 -8.86 -33.10 -22.31
C PRO A 33 -8.25 -32.88 -20.93
N THR A 34 -7.38 -33.77 -20.49
CA THR A 34 -6.61 -33.64 -19.28
C THR A 34 -5.68 -32.42 -19.49
N GLU A 35 -6.02 -31.27 -18.93
CA GLU A 35 -5.12 -30.13 -18.87
C GLU A 35 -3.95 -30.53 -17.98
N THR A 36 -2.80 -30.75 -18.61
CA THR A 36 -1.53 -30.85 -17.92
C THR A 36 -1.22 -29.45 -17.37
N THR A 37 -1.54 -29.23 -16.11
CA THR A 37 -1.17 -28.00 -15.39
C THR A 37 0.36 -28.00 -15.29
N SER A 38 1.02 -27.35 -16.25
CA SER A 38 2.42 -26.99 -16.12
C SER A 38 2.55 -25.95 -15.02
N THR A 39 2.86 -26.38 -13.81
CA THR A 39 3.25 -25.51 -12.71
C THR A 39 4.61 -24.92 -13.05
N THR A 40 4.62 -23.76 -13.70
CA THR A 40 5.85 -22.98 -13.88
C THR A 40 6.21 -22.39 -12.51
N THR A 41 7.07 -23.09 -11.77
CA THR A 41 7.68 -22.56 -10.57
C THR A 41 8.67 -21.48 -11.01
N SER A 42 8.22 -20.21 -11.02
CA SER A 42 9.13 -19.07 -11.16
C SER A 42 10.03 -19.03 -9.93
N THR A 43 11.22 -19.59 -10.04
CA THR A 43 12.28 -19.41 -9.04
C THR A 43 12.76 -17.95 -9.14
N THR A 44 12.16 -17.06 -8.37
CA THR A 44 12.68 -15.70 -8.17
C THR A 44 14.00 -15.86 -7.42
N THR A 45 15.11 -15.78 -8.12
CA THR A 45 16.44 -15.73 -7.49
C THR A 45 16.54 -14.42 -6.71
N THR A 46 16.21 -14.44 -5.44
CA THR A 46 16.41 -13.30 -4.54
C THR A 46 17.91 -13.14 -4.32
N LEU A 47 18.46 -11.98 -4.63
CA LEU A 47 19.86 -11.67 -4.35
C LEU A 47 20.11 -11.81 -2.84
N PRO A 48 21.28 -12.35 -2.42
CA PRO A 48 21.58 -12.52 -1.01
C PRO A 48 21.62 -11.14 -0.31
N VAL A 49 21.21 -11.13 0.95
CA VAL A 49 21.39 -9.97 1.81
C VAL A 49 22.88 -9.87 2.18
N PRO A 50 23.53 -8.69 2.04
CA PRO A 50 24.94 -8.53 2.44
C PRO A 50 25.13 -8.89 3.93
N ALA A 51 26.25 -9.53 4.23
CA ALA A 51 26.58 -9.99 5.59
C ALA A 51 26.80 -8.82 6.57
N ASP A 52 27.16 -7.65 6.04
CA ASP A 52 27.41 -6.40 6.76
C ASP A 52 26.19 -5.43 6.77
N ALA A 53 25.03 -5.90 6.29
CA ALA A 53 23.80 -5.11 6.36
C ALA A 53 23.41 -4.80 7.82
N TYR A 54 23.11 -3.55 8.11
CA TYR A 54 22.69 -3.08 9.45
C TYR A 54 21.35 -3.69 9.88
N CYS A 55 20.39 -3.74 8.96
CA CYS A 55 19.01 -4.15 9.19
C CYS A 55 18.57 -5.22 8.17
N GLY A 56 19.44 -6.19 7.88
CA GLY A 56 19.28 -7.20 6.83
C GLY A 56 17.94 -7.95 6.86
N GLY A 57 17.31 -8.09 8.03
CA GLY A 57 16.00 -8.72 8.18
C GLY A 57 14.88 -8.03 7.41
N TRP A 58 15.04 -6.77 7.02
CA TRP A 58 14.03 -6.01 6.28
C TRP A 58 14.23 -5.99 4.77
N TRP A 59 15.36 -6.47 4.26
CA TRP A 59 15.68 -6.39 2.84
C TRP A 59 14.68 -7.13 1.95
N ASN A 60 14.30 -8.36 2.31
CA ASN A 60 13.34 -9.12 1.50
C ASN A 60 11.97 -8.45 1.49
N LEU A 61 11.52 -7.94 2.62
CA LEU A 61 10.27 -7.19 2.69
C LEU A 61 10.34 -5.89 1.88
N ALA A 62 11.48 -5.21 1.87
CA ALA A 62 11.70 -4.02 1.05
C ALA A 62 11.60 -4.36 -0.46
N ARG A 63 12.21 -5.46 -0.91
CA ARG A 63 12.05 -5.97 -2.28
C ARG A 63 10.59 -6.23 -2.63
N GLU A 64 9.87 -6.92 -1.75
CA GLU A 64 8.46 -7.24 -1.94
C GLU A 64 7.56 -6.01 -2.09
N VAL A 65 7.87 -4.91 -1.43
CA VAL A 65 7.12 -3.66 -1.56
C VAL A 65 7.59 -2.79 -2.72
N GLY A 66 8.64 -3.22 -3.45
CA GLY A 66 9.05 -2.61 -4.71
C GLY A 66 10.27 -1.68 -4.64
N TRP A 67 11.10 -1.76 -3.60
CA TRP A 67 12.41 -1.09 -3.57
C TRP A 67 13.37 -1.77 -4.56
N SER A 68 14.10 -0.97 -5.33
CA SER A 68 15.11 -1.47 -6.26
C SER A 68 16.38 -1.89 -5.52
N GLU A 69 17.11 -2.87 -6.06
CA GLU A 69 18.35 -3.40 -5.47
C GLU A 69 19.40 -2.31 -5.22
N GLU A 70 19.50 -1.34 -6.11
CA GLU A 70 20.44 -0.21 -5.98
C GLU A 70 20.15 0.68 -4.77
N ASN A 71 18.86 0.75 -4.35
CA ASN A 71 18.43 1.57 -3.22
C ASN A 71 18.47 0.83 -1.88
N LEU A 72 18.57 -0.50 -1.87
CA LEU A 72 18.55 -1.29 -0.63
C LEU A 72 19.68 -0.94 0.35
N PRO A 73 20.93 -0.75 -0.07
CA PRO A 73 22.00 -0.41 0.87
C PRO A 73 21.77 0.94 1.55
N LYS A 74 21.24 1.91 0.81
CA LYS A 74 20.94 3.25 1.35
C LYS A 74 19.70 3.21 2.23
N LEU A 75 18.68 2.43 1.87
CA LEU A 75 17.50 2.18 2.70
C LEU A 75 17.89 1.49 4.03
N ASP A 76 18.76 0.49 3.99
CA ASP A 76 19.27 -0.20 5.16
C ASP A 76 19.94 0.75 6.15
N TYR A 77 20.80 1.64 5.65
CA TYR A 77 21.40 2.71 6.43
C TYR A 77 20.34 3.66 7.03
N VAL A 78 19.34 4.06 6.24
CA VAL A 78 18.23 4.91 6.73
C VAL A 78 17.47 4.21 7.86
N ILE A 79 17.06 2.95 7.67
CA ILE A 79 16.34 2.19 8.71
C ILE A 79 17.17 2.13 9.99
N TYR A 80 18.47 1.81 9.88
CA TYR A 80 19.35 1.75 11.06
C TYR A 80 19.47 3.11 11.75
N ARG A 81 19.67 4.17 11.02
CA ARG A 81 19.82 5.52 11.55
C ARG A 81 18.56 6.00 12.24
N GLU A 82 17.40 5.79 11.63
CA GLU A 82 16.12 6.32 12.08
C GLU A 82 15.51 5.53 13.24
N SER A 83 15.57 4.19 13.19
CA SER A 83 14.85 3.34 14.15
C SER A 83 15.70 2.31 14.87
N ARG A 84 16.98 2.12 14.50
CA ARG A 84 17.78 0.96 14.94
C ARG A 84 17.12 -0.36 14.58
N CYS A 85 16.52 -0.44 13.39
CA CYS A 85 15.80 -1.59 12.86
C CYS A 85 14.48 -1.95 13.60
N LEU A 86 13.98 -1.07 14.48
CA LEU A 86 12.80 -1.32 15.30
C LEU A 86 11.53 -0.78 14.62
N PRO A 87 10.57 -1.62 14.24
CA PRO A 87 9.35 -1.19 13.57
C PRO A 87 8.41 -0.39 14.49
N GLU A 88 8.47 -0.58 15.80
CA GLU A 88 7.69 0.13 16.82
C GLU A 88 8.33 1.45 17.27
N ALA A 89 9.46 1.85 16.69
CA ALA A 89 10.12 3.11 17.05
C ALA A 89 9.20 4.31 16.84
N PHE A 90 9.15 5.18 17.84
CA PHE A 90 8.36 6.42 17.79
C PHE A 90 9.12 7.59 18.39
N ASN A 91 9.29 8.65 17.63
CA ASN A 91 9.86 9.92 18.10
C ASN A 91 8.77 10.97 18.26
N ALA A 92 8.24 11.11 19.47
CA ALA A 92 7.21 12.10 19.81
C ALA A 92 7.69 13.55 19.77
N LYS A 93 9.02 13.80 19.73
CA LYS A 93 9.60 15.14 19.71
C LYS A 93 9.64 15.75 18.32
N ASP A 94 9.49 14.95 17.29
CA ASP A 94 9.42 15.46 15.92
C ASP A 94 8.16 16.30 15.70
N PRO A 95 8.25 17.35 14.87
CA PRO A 95 7.10 18.20 14.57
C PRO A 95 5.95 17.40 13.94
N ASN A 96 4.78 18.02 13.86
CA ASN A 96 3.54 17.45 13.31
C ASN A 96 2.98 16.25 14.09
N GLY A 97 3.41 16.05 15.34
CA GLY A 97 2.93 15.00 16.23
C GLY A 97 3.80 13.73 16.23
N GLY A 98 4.98 13.81 15.64
CA GLY A 98 5.99 12.77 15.72
C GLY A 98 6.29 12.05 14.40
N SER A 99 7.21 11.08 14.51
CA SER A 99 7.63 10.18 13.42
C SER A 99 7.59 8.73 13.89
N ALA A 100 7.23 7.79 13.01
CA ALA A 100 6.93 6.42 13.39
C ALA A 100 7.54 5.38 12.45
N GLY A 101 7.88 4.22 13.04
CA GLY A 101 8.25 2.99 12.35
C GLY A 101 9.70 2.96 11.85
N LEU A 102 10.00 1.99 11.00
CA LEU A 102 11.36 1.67 10.54
C LEU A 102 12.11 2.87 9.96
N THR A 103 11.46 3.66 9.14
CA THR A 103 12.06 4.82 8.44
C THR A 103 11.65 6.16 9.04
N GLN A 104 11.06 6.15 10.24
CA GLN A 104 10.59 7.33 10.95
C GLN A 104 9.77 8.29 10.07
N ILE A 105 8.67 7.76 9.51
CA ILE A 105 7.77 8.58 8.70
C ILE A 105 7.12 9.64 9.57
N ASN A 106 7.40 10.91 9.28
CA ASN A 106 6.80 12.04 9.98
C ASN A 106 5.29 12.12 9.70
N TYR A 107 4.51 12.41 10.74
CA TYR A 107 3.05 12.50 10.65
C TYR A 107 2.54 13.63 9.76
N PHE A 108 3.42 14.52 9.31
CA PHE A 108 3.12 15.46 8.22
C PHE A 108 2.50 14.75 7.01
N TRP A 109 3.05 13.60 6.61
CA TRP A 109 2.59 12.84 5.44
C TRP A 109 1.22 12.19 5.60
N THR A 110 0.70 12.15 6.84
CA THR A 110 -0.64 11.65 7.18
C THR A 110 -1.61 12.76 7.57
N SER A 111 -1.13 14.00 7.63
CA SER A 111 -1.92 15.14 8.07
C SER A 111 -2.81 15.68 6.94
N LYS A 112 -4.02 16.11 7.32
CA LYS A 112 -4.93 16.77 6.40
C LYS A 112 -4.37 18.12 5.98
N THR A 113 -4.38 18.38 4.68
CA THR A 113 -3.99 19.65 4.10
C THR A 113 -5.07 20.13 3.11
N ARG A 114 -4.93 21.35 2.60
CA ARG A 114 -5.79 21.88 1.52
C ARG A 114 -5.74 20.97 0.28
N TYR A 115 -4.58 20.42 -0.05
CA TYR A 115 -4.37 19.61 -1.25
C TYR A 115 -4.68 18.12 -1.02
N TYR A 116 -4.53 17.66 0.22
CA TYR A 116 -4.76 16.27 0.63
C TYR A 116 -5.71 16.22 1.84
N PRO A 117 -7.04 16.33 1.62
CA PRO A 117 -8.02 16.41 2.72
C PRO A 117 -8.07 15.18 3.62
N ARG A 118 -7.58 14.04 3.15
CA ARG A 118 -7.45 12.80 3.95
C ARG A 118 -6.05 12.60 4.53
N GLY A 119 -5.05 13.35 4.06
CA GLY A 119 -3.63 13.13 4.21
C GLY A 119 -3.02 12.59 2.91
N TYR A 120 -1.74 12.85 2.65
CA TYR A 120 -1.07 12.43 1.41
C TYR A 120 -1.07 10.90 1.26
N LEU A 121 -0.55 10.16 2.25
CA LEU A 121 -0.46 8.70 2.20
C LEU A 121 -1.84 8.02 2.17
N GLN A 122 -2.84 8.58 2.85
CA GLN A 122 -4.23 8.09 2.80
C GLN A 122 -4.89 8.36 1.45
N THR A 123 -4.54 9.45 0.78
CA THR A 123 -5.07 9.77 -0.56
C THR A 123 -4.56 8.77 -1.61
N LEU A 124 -3.35 8.26 -1.42
CA LEU A 124 -2.73 7.24 -2.28
C LEU A 124 -3.02 5.80 -1.82
N ASP A 125 -3.92 5.62 -0.85
CA ASP A 125 -4.32 4.33 -0.27
C ASP A 125 -3.14 3.47 0.25
N VAL A 126 -2.04 4.12 0.65
CA VAL A 126 -0.87 3.48 1.27
C VAL A 126 -1.21 2.98 2.68
N LEU A 127 -2.01 3.76 3.40
CA LEU A 127 -2.49 3.44 4.75
C LEU A 127 -3.86 4.11 4.99
N LYS A 128 -4.61 3.61 5.97
CA LYS A 128 -5.90 4.20 6.42
C LYS A 128 -5.71 5.14 7.60
N ASN A 129 -4.84 4.78 8.52
CA ASN A 129 -4.53 5.57 9.71
C ASN A 129 -3.03 5.54 10.03
N ARG A 130 -2.54 6.55 10.78
CA ARG A 130 -1.10 6.71 11.07
C ARG A 130 -0.49 5.58 11.90
N ASN A 131 -1.30 4.82 12.66
CA ASN A 131 -0.77 3.71 13.47
C ASN A 131 -0.31 2.54 12.61
N GLU A 132 -0.75 2.45 11.36
CA GLU A 132 -0.27 1.44 10.42
C GLU A 132 1.21 1.66 10.02
N LEU A 133 1.78 2.83 10.31
CA LEU A 133 3.22 3.08 10.14
C LEU A 133 4.11 2.24 11.07
N PHE A 134 3.58 1.64 12.12
CA PHE A 134 4.28 0.65 12.93
C PHE A 134 4.32 -0.74 12.31
N GLN A 135 3.56 -0.98 11.25
CA GLN A 135 3.62 -2.21 10.47
C GLN A 135 4.75 -2.12 9.43
N PRO A 136 5.74 -3.03 9.45
CA PRO A 136 6.93 -2.92 8.59
C PRO A 136 6.62 -2.76 7.10
N ARG A 137 5.68 -3.55 6.56
CA ARG A 137 5.27 -3.48 5.15
C ARG A 137 4.70 -2.12 4.80
N THR A 138 3.79 -1.61 5.62
CA THR A 138 3.16 -0.29 5.42
C THR A 138 4.19 0.83 5.52
N ASN A 139 5.12 0.74 6.49
CA ASN A 139 6.18 1.72 6.66
C ASN A 139 7.12 1.78 5.45
N LEU A 140 7.60 0.62 4.97
CA LEU A 140 8.47 0.54 3.80
C LEU A 140 7.77 1.00 2.52
N LEU A 141 6.47 0.71 2.36
CA LEU A 141 5.67 1.21 1.24
C LEU A 141 5.46 2.72 1.32
N ALA A 142 5.18 3.26 2.51
CA ALA A 142 5.07 4.69 2.75
C ALA A 142 6.39 5.41 2.43
N ALA A 143 7.52 4.84 2.87
CA ALA A 143 8.85 5.35 2.56
C ALA A 143 9.11 5.37 1.06
N LEU A 144 8.80 4.29 0.34
CA LEU A 144 8.95 4.21 -1.11
C LEU A 144 8.09 5.26 -1.84
N THR A 145 6.86 5.46 -1.37
CA THR A 145 5.94 6.47 -1.92
C THR A 145 6.50 7.89 -1.74
N ILE A 146 7.03 8.20 -0.56
CA ILE A 146 7.66 9.49 -0.26
C ILE A 146 8.97 9.66 -1.04
N PHE A 147 9.77 8.60 -1.18
CA PHE A 147 10.99 8.58 -1.97
C PHE A 147 10.69 8.98 -3.43
N ARG A 148 9.72 8.31 -4.07
CA ARG A 148 9.32 8.60 -5.45
C ARG A 148 8.80 10.01 -5.63
N TYR A 149 7.97 10.49 -4.71
CA TYR A 149 7.52 11.87 -4.69
C TYR A 149 8.69 12.85 -4.60
N SER A 150 9.63 12.60 -3.69
CA SER A 150 10.79 13.46 -3.50
C SER A 150 11.73 13.44 -4.70
N GLU A 151 11.88 12.29 -5.36
CA GLU A 151 12.65 12.15 -6.59
C GLU A 151 12.05 13.00 -7.72
N GLU A 152 10.72 12.93 -7.90
CA GLU A 152 9.99 13.70 -8.90
C GLU A 152 10.09 15.21 -8.66
N VAL A 153 9.86 15.68 -7.43
CA VAL A 153 9.79 17.14 -7.11
C VAL A 153 11.15 17.77 -6.85
N ASN A 154 12.13 17.00 -6.36
CA ASN A 154 13.41 17.54 -5.90
C ASN A 154 14.64 16.97 -6.64
N GLY A 155 14.43 16.00 -7.55
CA GLY A 155 15.51 15.26 -8.20
C GLY A 155 16.32 14.37 -7.24
N CYS A 156 15.79 14.11 -6.03
CA CYS A 156 16.47 13.32 -5.00
C CYS A 156 15.46 12.64 -4.08
N GLY A 157 15.30 11.34 -4.22
CA GLY A 157 14.37 10.54 -3.42
C GLY A 157 14.73 10.50 -1.94
N TRP A 158 16.01 10.62 -1.59
CA TRP A 158 16.53 10.53 -0.22
C TRP A 158 16.45 11.82 0.59
N LYS A 159 16.06 12.94 -0.02
CA LYS A 159 16.01 14.26 0.63
C LYS A 159 15.16 14.28 1.92
N PRO A 160 14.02 13.59 2.03
CA PRO A 160 13.24 13.55 3.26
C PRO A 160 14.00 13.03 4.47
N TRP A 161 14.99 12.18 4.25
CA TRP A 161 15.87 11.63 5.30
C TRP A 161 17.23 12.33 5.39
N LEU A 162 17.42 13.44 4.71
CA LEU A 162 18.69 14.19 4.69
C LEU A 162 19.89 13.32 4.28
N VAL A 163 19.68 12.39 3.36
CA VAL A 163 20.72 11.53 2.78
C VAL A 163 21.02 12.02 1.37
N SER A 164 22.32 12.04 1.02
CA SER A 164 22.78 12.45 -0.31
C SER A 164 22.25 11.53 -1.41
N CYS A 165 21.98 12.09 -2.58
CA CYS A 165 21.65 11.35 -3.79
C CYS A 165 22.90 11.05 -4.67
N SER A 166 24.02 11.62 -4.32
CA SER A 166 25.33 11.37 -4.96
C SER A 166 26.02 10.18 -4.29
#